data_cfea4dc9a694bde54de675fbfb1c781f
#
_entry.id   cfea4dc9a694bde54de675fbfb1c781f
#
_cell.length_a   1.000
_cell.length_b   1.000
_cell.length_c   1.000
_cell.angle_alpha   90.00
_cell.angle_beta   90.00
_cell.angle_gamma   90.00
#
_symmetry.space_group_name_H-M   'P 1'
#
loop_
_entity.id
_entity.type
_entity.pdbx_description
1 polymer ?
#
loop_
_entity_poly.entity_id
_entity_poly.type
_entity_poly.pdbx_seq_one_letter_code
_entity_poly.pdbx_strand_id
1 'polypeptide(L)'
;WKRDRLEELRLSMQSRHQRFGDLAYLLEPDIKEARGGLRDINALRAINRNGAIQIEVENLEELERSLLDVRDSLHKVNGRNKDQLLFQEQDKVAADLKLIDADELMSQVSSIARTIDYQSNVAWHKYDNRRTFSFRRNKATSVDRNIGVLNHEVIIESIDPNVGMRAAAKASQLGLPLSIDSCQMLRNENFSTPWPREVRENLVAFIGGGRALERVWEALDQAGVIENWFPEWGAVRSLPQRNALHRHTVDRHMVETAICAAALTRTVHRPDLLLVGALFHDIGKGTQEDHSERGAELIEPIAKRIGFSIEDIATLKFLIRHHLLLASTATRRDLDDPATIQLVLDLVPDLQHLELLHALTIADGEATGKAAWSDWKARLVNDLVRRTKSAMKGTLVAPEMQLTEAQIELASQNRLSVTLS
;
A
#
# COMPACT_ATOMS: atom_id res chain seq x y z
N TRP A 1 17.03 21.32 28.22
CA TRP A 1 16.28 22.37 27.52
C TRP A 1 16.14 22.10 26.02
N LYS A 2 17.22 21.79 25.28
CA LYS A 2 17.15 21.48 23.83
C LYS A 2 16.33 20.23 23.50
N ARG A 3 16.34 19.25 24.40
CA ARG A 3 15.63 17.97 24.23
C ARG A 3 14.11 18.14 24.38
N ASP A 4 13.69 18.90 25.38
CA ASP A 4 12.27 19.11 25.68
C ASP A 4 11.57 19.81 24.50
N ARG A 5 12.27 20.74 23.81
CA ARG A 5 11.74 21.42 22.65
C ARG A 5 11.50 20.53 21.43
N LEU A 6 12.32 19.49 21.21
CA LEU A 6 12.09 18.55 20.11
C LEU A 6 10.92 17.63 20.39
N GLU A 7 10.74 17.20 21.63
CA GLU A 7 9.54 16.42 22.02
C GLU A 7 8.26 17.27 21.91
N GLU A 8 8.28 18.53 22.31
CA GLU A 8 7.17 19.47 22.10
C GLU A 8 6.84 19.64 20.61
N LEU A 9 7.88 19.80 19.77
CA LEU A 9 7.72 19.87 18.32
C LEU A 9 7.07 18.60 17.77
N ARG A 10 7.54 17.41 18.20
CA ARG A 10 7.00 16.12 17.78
C ARG A 10 5.51 15.97 18.13
N LEU A 11 5.14 16.30 19.37
CA LEU A 11 3.74 16.27 19.83
C LEU A 11 2.86 17.24 19.02
N SER A 12 3.38 18.46 18.77
CA SER A 12 2.69 19.44 17.92
C SER A 12 2.49 18.94 16.49
N MET A 13 3.51 18.31 15.89
CA MET A 13 3.39 17.70 14.57
C MET A 13 2.34 16.57 14.58
N GLN A 14 2.38 15.67 15.54
CA GLN A 14 1.44 14.55 15.64
C GLN A 14 -0.02 15.05 15.76
N SER A 15 -0.27 16.04 16.64
CA SER A 15 -1.59 16.65 16.79
C SER A 15 -2.09 17.29 15.48
N ARG A 16 -1.21 17.98 14.76
CA ARG A 16 -1.52 18.59 13.48
C ARG A 16 -1.82 17.53 12.40
N HIS A 17 -1.00 16.48 12.30
CA HIS A 17 -1.22 15.37 11.35
C HIS A 17 -2.56 14.66 11.62
N GLN A 18 -2.94 14.44 12.87
CA GLN A 18 -4.24 13.89 13.22
C GLN A 18 -5.42 14.77 12.76
N ARG A 19 -5.24 16.09 12.80
CA ARG A 19 -6.28 17.05 12.41
C ARG A 19 -6.40 17.22 10.89
N PHE A 20 -5.28 17.29 10.18
CA PHE A 20 -5.23 17.66 8.77
C PHE A 20 -4.98 16.48 7.83
N GLY A 21 -4.64 15.29 8.35
CA GLY A 21 -4.35 14.09 7.56
C GLY A 21 -3.05 14.16 6.78
N ASP A 22 -2.95 13.31 5.78
CA ASP A 22 -1.74 13.11 4.98
C ASP A 22 -1.89 13.80 3.61
N LEU A 23 -1.04 14.79 3.33
CA LEU A 23 -1.05 15.54 2.06
C LEU A 23 -0.98 14.60 0.84
N ALA A 24 -0.20 13.54 0.94
CA ALA A 24 0.02 12.59 -0.16
C ALA A 24 -1.23 11.83 -0.60
N TYR A 25 -2.25 11.68 0.29
CA TYR A 25 -3.34 10.74 0.05
C TYR A 25 -4.73 11.37 0.07
N LEU A 26 -4.87 12.60 0.53
CA LEU A 26 -6.17 13.28 0.59
C LEU A 26 -6.58 13.79 -0.79
N LEU A 27 -7.87 13.68 -1.12
CA LEU A 27 -8.44 14.27 -2.33
C LEU A 27 -8.42 15.80 -2.31
N GLU A 28 -8.55 16.40 -1.14
CA GLU A 28 -8.57 17.85 -0.92
C GLU A 28 -7.63 18.23 0.22
N PRO A 29 -6.31 18.08 0.01
CA PRO A 29 -5.33 18.29 1.07
C PRO A 29 -5.09 19.76 1.41
N ASP A 30 -4.69 20.01 2.65
CA ASP A 30 -4.09 21.29 3.04
C ASP A 30 -2.58 21.27 2.76
N ILE A 31 -2.14 22.06 1.78
CA ILE A 31 -0.73 22.10 1.30
C ILE A 31 0.25 22.48 2.42
N LYS A 32 -0.22 23.22 3.40
CA LYS A 32 0.61 23.74 4.47
C LYS A 32 0.58 22.88 5.72
N GLU A 33 -0.62 22.53 6.20
CA GLU A 33 -0.80 21.95 7.53
C GLU A 33 -0.81 20.41 7.50
N ALA A 34 -1.18 19.75 6.38
CA ALA A 34 -1.21 18.31 6.30
C ALA A 34 0.20 17.69 6.43
N ARG A 35 0.26 16.42 6.81
CA ARG A 35 1.51 15.65 6.92
C ARG A 35 2.21 15.57 5.57
N GLY A 36 3.50 15.90 5.52
CA GLY A 36 4.26 16.06 4.28
C GLY A 36 4.13 17.45 3.64
N GLY A 37 3.43 18.41 4.29
CA GLY A 37 3.28 19.79 3.82
C GLY A 37 4.37 20.76 4.28
N LEU A 38 4.17 22.04 3.95
CA LEU A 38 5.17 23.11 4.22
C LEU A 38 5.57 23.21 5.71
N ARG A 39 4.67 22.90 6.64
CA ARG A 39 4.99 22.90 8.08
C ARG A 39 6.00 21.81 8.46
N ASP A 40 6.01 20.69 7.77
CA ASP A 40 6.95 19.60 8.04
C ASP A 40 8.35 19.93 7.53
N ILE A 41 8.47 20.69 6.43
CA ILE A 41 9.74 21.26 5.99
C ILE A 41 10.34 22.16 7.08
N ASN A 42 9.52 23.04 7.67
CA ASN A 42 9.98 23.89 8.76
C ASN A 42 10.39 23.08 10.00
N ALA A 43 9.68 21.99 10.29
CA ALA A 43 10.03 21.09 11.38
C ALA A 43 11.37 20.38 11.12
N LEU A 44 11.60 19.85 9.91
CA LEU A 44 12.89 19.27 9.50
C LEU A 44 14.06 20.27 9.65
N ARG A 45 13.86 21.52 9.24
CA ARG A 45 14.86 22.59 9.48
C ARG A 45 15.11 22.84 10.96
N ALA A 46 14.07 22.83 11.78
CA ALA A 46 14.20 23.03 13.22
C ALA A 46 14.95 21.85 13.87
N ILE A 47 14.68 20.62 13.47
CA ILE A 47 15.40 19.43 13.94
C ILE A 47 16.88 19.52 13.58
N ASN A 48 17.21 19.88 12.36
CA ASN A 48 18.58 20.00 11.88
C ASN A 48 19.35 21.15 12.61
N ARG A 49 18.71 22.32 12.78
CA ARG A 49 19.28 23.46 13.52
C ARG A 49 19.48 23.16 15.02
N ASN A 50 18.72 22.26 15.59
CA ASN A 50 18.89 21.85 16.97
C ASN A 50 20.25 21.18 17.21
N GLY A 51 20.83 20.54 16.18
CA GLY A 51 22.13 19.88 16.23
C GLY A 51 22.14 18.57 17.03
N ALA A 52 20.98 18.05 17.44
CA ALA A 52 20.88 16.76 18.14
C ALA A 52 21.12 15.59 17.16
N ILE A 53 20.80 15.77 15.90
CA ILE A 53 21.04 14.85 14.78
C ILE A 53 21.44 15.67 13.55
N GLN A 54 22.28 15.11 12.71
CA GLN A 54 22.53 15.64 11.37
C GLN A 54 21.66 14.86 10.38
N ILE A 55 20.88 15.60 9.63
CA ILE A 55 20.05 15.07 8.55
C ILE A 55 20.49 15.77 7.27
N GLU A 56 21.01 15.00 6.34
CA GLU A 56 21.12 15.45 4.96
C GLU A 56 19.75 15.33 4.34
N VAL A 57 19.09 16.47 4.16
CA VAL A 57 17.79 16.54 3.49
C VAL A 57 18.09 16.92 2.05
N GLU A 58 18.21 15.92 1.20
CA GLU A 58 18.40 16.16 -0.23
C GLU A 58 17.19 16.95 -0.77
N ASN A 59 17.45 17.97 -1.58
CA ASN A 59 16.47 18.75 -2.34
C ASN A 59 15.37 19.46 -1.53
N LEU A 60 15.53 19.67 -0.20
CA LEU A 60 14.48 20.29 0.62
C LEU A 60 14.02 21.66 0.12
N GLU A 61 14.94 22.46 -0.44
CA GLU A 61 14.62 23.77 -1.01
C GLU A 61 13.80 23.67 -2.30
N GLU A 62 14.05 22.64 -3.10
CA GLU A 62 13.30 22.36 -4.32
C GLU A 62 11.88 21.87 -3.99
N LEU A 63 11.76 20.93 -3.04
CA LEU A 63 10.47 20.45 -2.55
C LEU A 63 9.62 21.59 -1.97
N GLU A 64 10.24 22.48 -1.18
CA GLU A 64 9.55 23.65 -0.65
C GLU A 64 9.09 24.60 -1.74
N ARG A 65 9.95 24.90 -2.72
CA ARG A 65 9.61 25.77 -3.84
C ARG A 65 8.42 25.21 -4.61
N SER A 66 8.43 23.93 -4.93
CA SER A 66 7.34 23.28 -5.65
C SER A 66 6.01 23.36 -4.89
N LEU A 67 6.00 23.12 -3.56
CA LEU A 67 4.78 23.29 -2.76
C LEU A 67 4.36 24.77 -2.64
N LEU A 68 5.29 25.70 -2.60
CA LEU A 68 4.99 27.14 -2.60
C LEU A 68 4.39 27.57 -3.94
N ASP A 69 4.90 27.08 -5.07
CA ASP A 69 4.35 27.36 -6.40
C ASP A 69 2.89 26.87 -6.49
N VAL A 70 2.60 25.65 -6.01
CA VAL A 70 1.22 25.14 -5.93
C VAL A 70 0.35 26.03 -5.04
N ARG A 71 0.84 26.42 -3.88
CA ARG A 71 0.14 27.27 -2.92
C ARG A 71 -0.15 28.66 -3.48
N ASP A 72 0.84 29.28 -4.12
CA ASP A 72 0.70 30.61 -4.70
C ASP A 72 -0.28 30.61 -5.88
N SER A 73 -0.24 29.58 -6.73
CA SER A 73 -1.24 29.36 -7.78
C SER A 73 -2.65 29.17 -7.19
N LEU A 74 -2.78 28.37 -6.12
CA LEU A 74 -4.05 28.18 -5.42
C LEU A 74 -4.62 29.49 -4.89
N HIS A 75 -3.80 30.34 -4.26
CA HIS A 75 -4.22 31.66 -3.75
C HIS A 75 -4.64 32.61 -4.89
N LYS A 76 -3.90 32.59 -6.00
CA LYS A 76 -4.20 33.38 -7.20
C LYS A 76 -5.54 32.97 -7.82
N VAL A 77 -5.78 31.66 -7.97
CA VAL A 77 -7.01 31.10 -8.54
C VAL A 77 -8.23 31.42 -7.67
N ASN A 78 -8.07 31.33 -6.34
CA ASN A 78 -9.17 31.52 -5.40
C ASN A 78 -9.40 32.96 -4.95
N GLY A 79 -8.43 33.85 -5.15
CA GLY A 79 -8.45 35.19 -4.58
C GLY A 79 -8.53 35.22 -3.04
N ARG A 80 -8.13 34.13 -2.38
CA ARG A 80 -8.20 33.96 -0.92
C ARG A 80 -6.96 33.20 -0.41
N ASN A 81 -6.53 33.52 0.81
CA ASN A 81 -5.40 32.86 1.48
C ASN A 81 -5.85 31.54 2.15
N LYS A 82 -6.43 30.61 1.39
CA LYS A 82 -6.74 29.25 1.85
C LYS A 82 -5.72 28.28 1.30
N ASP A 83 -5.22 27.41 2.16
CA ASP A 83 -4.17 26.44 1.85
C ASP A 83 -4.74 25.04 1.53
N GLN A 84 -6.07 24.85 1.58
CA GLN A 84 -6.75 23.61 1.19
C GLN A 84 -7.01 23.61 -0.31
N LEU A 85 -6.43 22.64 -1.02
CA LEU A 85 -6.59 22.43 -2.47
C LEU A 85 -7.87 21.62 -2.74
N LEU A 86 -9.00 22.34 -2.90
CA LEU A 86 -10.29 21.73 -3.14
C LEU A 86 -10.36 21.10 -4.54
N PHE A 87 -11.13 20.01 -4.66
CA PHE A 87 -11.29 19.26 -5.90
C PHE A 87 -11.64 20.15 -7.11
N GLN A 88 -12.59 21.07 -6.93
CA GLN A 88 -13.05 22.00 -7.96
C GLN A 88 -12.00 23.05 -8.40
N GLU A 89 -10.90 23.17 -7.69
CA GLU A 89 -9.84 24.13 -7.94
C GLU A 89 -8.63 23.50 -8.63
N GLN A 90 -8.48 22.18 -8.52
CA GLN A 90 -7.31 21.45 -8.99
C GLN A 90 -7.03 21.64 -10.48
N ASP A 91 -8.05 21.58 -11.34
CA ASP A 91 -7.86 21.80 -12.78
C ASP A 91 -7.37 23.22 -13.10
N LYS A 92 -7.87 24.23 -12.37
CA LYS A 92 -7.45 25.61 -12.56
C LYS A 92 -6.02 25.86 -12.08
N VAL A 93 -5.65 25.24 -10.95
CA VAL A 93 -4.29 25.31 -10.41
C VAL A 93 -3.32 24.59 -11.35
N ALA A 94 -3.69 23.39 -11.86
CA ALA A 94 -2.90 22.67 -12.84
C ALA A 94 -2.66 23.50 -14.10
N ALA A 95 -3.71 24.13 -14.64
CA ALA A 95 -3.60 24.99 -15.82
C ALA A 95 -2.72 26.24 -15.58
N ASP A 96 -2.80 26.89 -14.40
CA ASP A 96 -1.94 28.02 -14.05
C ASP A 96 -0.46 27.61 -13.95
N LEU A 97 -0.20 26.39 -13.46
CA LEU A 97 1.13 25.79 -13.37
C LEU A 97 1.60 25.14 -14.68
N LYS A 98 0.78 25.15 -15.73
CA LYS A 98 1.04 24.54 -17.05
C LYS A 98 1.23 23.03 -17.01
N LEU A 99 0.54 22.37 -16.10
CA LEU A 99 0.43 20.91 -16.01
C LEU A 99 -0.68 20.43 -16.95
N ILE A 100 -0.66 19.15 -17.32
CA ILE A 100 -1.61 18.55 -18.26
C ILE A 100 -3.03 18.61 -17.69
N ASP A 101 -3.18 18.19 -16.43
CA ASP A 101 -4.46 18.10 -15.74
C ASP A 101 -4.29 18.07 -14.21
N ALA A 102 -5.40 17.94 -13.51
CA ALA A 102 -5.42 17.82 -12.05
C ALA A 102 -4.82 16.52 -11.54
N ASP A 103 -4.76 15.44 -12.34
CA ASP A 103 -4.12 14.19 -11.93
C ASP A 103 -2.61 14.33 -11.90
N GLU A 104 -2.01 15.01 -12.87
CA GLU A 104 -0.59 15.36 -12.85
C GLU A 104 -0.25 16.25 -11.64
N LEU A 105 -1.06 17.28 -11.39
CA LEU A 105 -0.89 18.16 -10.21
C LEU A 105 -0.89 17.35 -8.91
N MET A 106 -1.90 16.51 -8.72
CA MET A 106 -2.04 15.74 -7.48
C MET A 106 -0.97 14.65 -7.35
N SER A 107 -0.52 14.07 -8.46
CA SER A 107 0.61 13.13 -8.48
C SER A 107 1.91 13.80 -8.04
N GLN A 108 2.19 15.01 -8.55
CA GLN A 108 3.36 15.79 -8.13
C GLN A 108 3.28 16.16 -6.65
N VAL A 109 2.15 16.69 -6.18
CA VAL A 109 1.92 17.04 -4.77
C VAL A 109 2.08 15.82 -3.87
N SER A 110 1.50 14.66 -4.25
CA SER A 110 1.63 13.40 -3.52
C SER A 110 3.10 12.95 -3.44
N SER A 111 3.82 12.97 -4.55
CA SER A 111 5.25 12.58 -4.60
C SER A 111 6.11 13.45 -3.69
N ILE A 112 5.92 14.78 -3.74
CA ILE A 112 6.63 15.72 -2.88
C ILE A 112 6.33 15.46 -1.41
N ALA A 113 5.04 15.28 -1.08
CA ALA A 113 4.59 15.06 0.29
C ALA A 113 5.16 13.75 0.87
N ARG A 114 5.19 12.67 0.08
CA ARG A 114 5.81 11.39 0.45
C ARG A 114 7.29 11.54 0.76
N THR A 115 8.02 12.30 -0.06
CA THR A 115 9.45 12.53 0.17
C THR A 115 9.68 13.31 1.46
N ILE A 116 8.90 14.36 1.74
CA ILE A 116 8.99 15.13 2.98
C ILE A 116 8.65 14.26 4.20
N ASP A 117 7.60 13.45 4.09
CA ASP A 117 7.20 12.54 5.17
C ASP A 117 8.26 11.46 5.44
N TYR A 118 8.79 10.84 4.38
CA TYR A 118 9.87 9.88 4.50
C TYR A 118 11.11 10.46 5.21
N GLN A 119 11.56 11.65 4.80
CA GLN A 119 12.67 12.34 5.43
C GLN A 119 12.38 12.69 6.90
N SER A 120 11.14 13.07 7.21
CA SER A 120 10.69 13.33 8.58
C SER A 120 10.75 12.05 9.44
N ASN A 121 10.28 10.92 8.91
CA ASN A 121 10.33 9.63 9.59
C ASN A 121 11.77 9.18 9.85
N VAL A 122 12.68 9.34 8.89
CA VAL A 122 14.12 9.08 9.05
C VAL A 122 14.72 9.98 10.13
N ALA A 123 14.37 11.26 10.13
CA ALA A 123 14.83 12.21 11.13
C ALA A 123 14.45 11.78 12.55
N TRP A 124 13.18 11.46 12.75
CA TRP A 124 12.70 11.00 14.06
C TRP A 124 13.28 9.64 14.45
N HIS A 125 13.45 8.72 13.52
CA HIS A 125 14.14 7.46 13.78
C HIS A 125 15.58 7.67 14.28
N LYS A 126 16.37 8.51 13.60
CA LYS A 126 17.72 8.88 14.05
C LYS A 126 17.69 9.57 15.41
N TYR A 127 16.71 10.45 15.66
CA TYR A 127 16.56 11.10 16.96
C TYR A 127 16.27 10.11 18.09
N ASP A 128 15.37 9.17 17.88
CA ASP A 128 15.02 8.15 18.88
C ASP A 128 16.21 7.24 19.21
N ASN A 129 17.01 6.90 18.22
CA ASN A 129 18.17 6.01 18.34
C ASN A 129 19.50 6.73 18.68
N ARG A 130 19.53 8.07 18.83
CA ARG A 130 20.76 8.86 19.06
C ARG A 130 21.60 8.44 20.25
N ARG A 131 21.02 7.77 21.26
CA ARG A 131 21.74 7.29 22.45
C ARG A 131 22.56 6.03 22.17
N THR A 132 22.17 5.23 21.19
CA THR A 132 22.93 4.06 20.75
C THR A 132 24.16 4.44 19.94
N PHE A 133 24.19 5.67 19.40
CA PHE A 133 25.38 6.23 18.71
C PHE A 133 26.51 6.66 19.65
N SER A 134 26.32 6.60 20.99
CA SER A 134 27.27 7.09 21.99
C SER A 134 28.27 6.00 22.40
N PHE A 135 29.54 6.22 22.12
CA PHE A 135 30.73 5.67 22.76
C PHE A 135 31.16 4.21 22.53
N ARG A 136 30.46 3.36 21.80
CA ARG A 136 31.01 2.10 21.30
C ARG A 136 30.92 2.09 19.79
N ARG A 137 32.00 1.70 19.09
CA ARG A 137 31.92 1.19 17.72
C ARG A 137 30.99 -0.02 17.77
N ASN A 138 29.70 0.24 17.61
CA ASN A 138 28.72 -0.83 17.51
C ASN A 138 29.06 -1.62 16.25
N LYS A 139 29.48 -2.86 16.43
CA LYS A 139 29.65 -3.79 15.34
C LYS A 139 28.26 -4.22 14.89
N ALA A 140 28.02 -4.24 13.59
CA ALA A 140 26.77 -4.78 13.06
C ALA A 140 26.57 -6.23 13.52
N THR A 141 25.37 -6.56 13.90
CA THR A 141 24.99 -7.95 14.17
C THR A 141 24.58 -8.58 12.84
N SER A 142 25.35 -9.55 12.36
CA SER A 142 25.05 -10.25 11.11
C SER A 142 23.72 -11.00 11.23
N VAL A 143 22.84 -10.84 10.22
CA VAL A 143 21.52 -11.50 10.12
C VAL A 143 21.39 -12.33 8.84
N ASP A 144 22.27 -12.07 7.85
CA ASP A 144 22.41 -12.85 6.62
C ASP A 144 23.79 -12.55 6.02
N ARG A 145 24.14 -13.22 4.90
CA ARG A 145 25.40 -12.95 4.19
C ARG A 145 25.45 -11.50 3.71
N ASN A 146 26.44 -10.73 4.15
CA ASN A 146 26.64 -9.32 3.84
C ASN A 146 25.48 -8.40 4.27
N ILE A 147 24.64 -8.85 5.21
CA ILE A 147 23.53 -8.09 5.77
C ILE A 147 23.63 -8.14 7.29
N GLY A 148 23.61 -6.96 7.91
CA GLY A 148 23.66 -6.80 9.35
C GLY A 148 22.57 -5.90 9.89
N VAL A 149 22.43 -5.85 11.21
CA VAL A 149 21.62 -4.86 11.92
C VAL A 149 22.56 -3.95 12.70
N LEU A 150 22.44 -2.64 12.45
CA LEU A 150 23.18 -1.60 13.14
C LEU A 150 22.24 -0.45 13.50
N ASN A 151 22.27 0.00 14.75
CA ASN A 151 21.45 1.14 15.22
C ASN A 151 19.93 1.00 14.92
N HIS A 152 19.39 -0.20 15.05
CA HIS A 152 17.99 -0.52 14.71
C HIS A 152 17.63 -0.34 13.23
N GLU A 153 18.59 -0.43 12.34
CA GLU A 153 18.43 -0.45 10.89
C GLU A 153 19.09 -1.68 10.31
N VAL A 154 18.49 -2.22 9.24
CA VAL A 154 19.17 -3.24 8.41
C VAL A 154 20.14 -2.52 7.49
N ILE A 155 21.38 -3.00 7.47
CA ILE A 155 22.44 -2.46 6.62
C ILE A 155 22.99 -3.53 5.69
N ILE A 156 23.45 -3.11 4.52
CA ILE A 156 24.21 -3.92 3.58
C ILE A 156 25.69 -3.61 3.81
N GLU A 157 26.46 -4.63 4.21
CA GLU A 157 27.88 -4.48 4.51
C GLU A 157 28.74 -4.51 3.23
N SER A 158 28.31 -5.28 2.23
CA SER A 158 28.94 -5.32 0.91
C SER A 158 27.95 -5.84 -0.15
N ILE A 159 28.13 -5.37 -1.38
CA ILE A 159 27.31 -5.80 -2.53
C ILE A 159 27.71 -7.22 -2.95
N ASP A 160 26.72 -8.07 -3.07
CA ASP A 160 26.82 -9.38 -3.72
C ASP A 160 25.57 -9.61 -4.59
N PRO A 161 25.56 -10.61 -5.46
CA PRO A 161 24.38 -10.91 -6.26
C PRO A 161 23.13 -11.11 -5.38
N ASN A 162 22.03 -10.43 -5.75
CA ASN A 162 20.72 -10.52 -5.10
C ASN A 162 20.65 -9.99 -3.65
N VAL A 163 21.64 -9.23 -3.19
CA VAL A 163 21.69 -8.74 -1.81
C VAL A 163 20.52 -7.84 -1.48
N GLY A 164 20.04 -7.03 -2.43
CA GLY A 164 18.96 -6.07 -2.19
C GLY A 164 17.65 -6.74 -1.87
N MET A 165 17.24 -7.74 -2.66
CA MET A 165 16.00 -8.46 -2.38
C MET A 165 16.07 -9.23 -1.06
N ARG A 166 17.25 -9.80 -0.71
CA ARG A 166 17.47 -10.43 0.60
C ARG A 166 17.42 -9.42 1.74
N ALA A 167 18.03 -8.24 1.57
CA ALA A 167 18.00 -7.17 2.57
C ALA A 167 16.58 -6.64 2.79
N ALA A 168 15.82 -6.43 1.71
CA ALA A 168 14.41 -6.05 1.78
C ALA A 168 13.55 -7.07 2.53
N ALA A 169 13.75 -8.37 2.23
CA ALA A 169 13.08 -9.47 2.93
C ALA A 169 13.42 -9.48 4.42
N LYS A 170 14.71 -9.36 4.77
CA LYS A 170 15.16 -9.33 6.16
C LYS A 170 14.65 -8.11 6.92
N ALA A 171 14.70 -6.93 6.31
CA ALA A 171 14.15 -5.71 6.91
C ALA A 171 12.66 -5.85 7.21
N SER A 172 11.88 -6.38 6.25
CA SER A 172 10.45 -6.63 6.41
C SER A 172 10.16 -7.68 7.50
N GLN A 173 10.89 -8.80 7.52
CA GLN A 173 10.75 -9.86 8.53
C GLN A 173 11.11 -9.39 9.95
N LEU A 174 12.15 -8.56 10.09
CA LEU A 174 12.58 -8.03 11.38
C LEU A 174 11.77 -6.82 11.85
N GLY A 175 10.93 -6.23 10.98
CA GLY A 175 10.21 -5.01 11.28
C GLY A 175 11.10 -3.78 11.42
N LEU A 176 12.30 -3.80 10.82
CA LEU A 176 13.27 -2.74 10.89
C LEU A 176 13.34 -1.97 9.56
N PRO A 177 13.66 -0.66 9.59
CA PRO A 177 13.91 0.07 8.35
C PRO A 177 15.20 -0.41 7.68
N LEU A 178 15.26 -0.31 6.37
CA LEU A 178 16.51 -0.40 5.62
C LEU A 178 17.22 0.95 5.68
N SER A 179 18.55 0.96 5.92
CA SER A 179 19.29 2.23 6.01
C SER A 179 19.31 2.95 4.66
N ILE A 180 19.38 4.28 4.70
CA ILE A 180 19.44 5.12 3.48
C ILE A 180 20.63 4.70 2.62
N ASP A 181 21.82 4.54 3.23
CA ASP A 181 23.05 4.16 2.51
C ASP A 181 22.85 2.82 1.79
N SER A 182 22.19 1.85 2.46
CA SER A 182 21.88 0.56 1.83
C SER A 182 20.91 0.71 0.67
N CYS A 183 19.87 1.53 0.79
CA CYS A 183 18.95 1.81 -0.32
C CYS A 183 19.67 2.46 -1.51
N GLN A 184 20.59 3.40 -1.25
CA GLN A 184 21.38 4.05 -2.30
C GLN A 184 22.31 3.07 -3.02
N MET A 185 22.92 2.12 -2.28
CA MET A 185 23.76 1.06 -2.87
C MET A 185 22.97 0.17 -3.85
N LEU A 186 21.65 0.03 -3.67
CA LEU A 186 20.78 -0.82 -4.48
C LEU A 186 20.21 -0.14 -5.74
N ARG A 187 20.39 1.17 -5.89
CA ARG A 187 19.78 1.96 -6.97
C ARG A 187 19.95 1.37 -8.37
N ASN A 188 21.05 0.69 -8.63
CA ASN A 188 21.36 0.08 -9.92
C ASN A 188 21.40 -1.46 -9.85
N GLU A 189 20.84 -2.08 -8.78
CA GLU A 189 20.81 -3.54 -8.69
C GLU A 189 19.85 -4.10 -9.72
N ASN A 190 20.33 -5.03 -10.53
CA ASN A 190 19.55 -5.75 -11.52
C ASN A 190 19.69 -7.26 -11.32
N PHE A 191 18.62 -7.99 -11.62
CA PHE A 191 18.61 -9.45 -11.58
C PHE A 191 18.63 -10.02 -13.00
N SER A 192 19.20 -11.22 -13.18
CA SER A 192 19.08 -11.96 -14.44
C SER A 192 17.61 -12.27 -14.74
N THR A 193 17.23 -12.26 -16.01
CA THR A 193 15.86 -12.59 -16.44
C THR A 193 15.82 -13.98 -17.06
N PRO A 194 14.94 -14.89 -16.59
CA PRO A 194 14.07 -14.76 -15.43
C PRO A 194 14.85 -14.64 -14.14
N TRP A 195 14.25 -14.00 -13.11
CA TRP A 195 14.88 -13.86 -11.80
C TRP A 195 15.23 -15.22 -11.20
N PRO A 196 16.40 -15.34 -10.52
CA PRO A 196 16.74 -16.55 -9.80
C PRO A 196 15.65 -16.92 -8.78
N ARG A 197 15.48 -18.21 -8.53
CA ARG A 197 14.51 -18.72 -7.55
C ARG A 197 14.65 -18.05 -6.18
N GLU A 198 15.89 -17.83 -5.73
CA GLU A 198 16.18 -17.13 -4.48
C GLU A 198 15.60 -15.71 -4.45
N VAL A 199 15.72 -14.95 -5.54
CA VAL A 199 15.17 -13.58 -5.65
C VAL A 199 13.66 -13.62 -5.56
N ARG A 200 12.99 -14.54 -6.25
CA ARG A 200 11.54 -14.70 -6.18
C ARG A 200 11.08 -15.09 -4.77
N GLU A 201 11.75 -16.03 -4.11
CA GLU A 201 11.42 -16.45 -2.74
C GLU A 201 11.58 -15.28 -1.75
N ASN A 202 12.63 -14.47 -1.89
CA ASN A 202 12.84 -13.29 -1.08
C ASN A 202 11.83 -12.17 -1.40
N LEU A 203 11.40 -12.01 -2.67
CA LEU A 203 10.31 -11.10 -3.01
C LEU A 203 9.02 -11.48 -2.27
N VAL A 204 8.64 -12.75 -2.29
CA VAL A 204 7.46 -13.24 -1.57
C VAL A 204 7.60 -13.01 -0.06
N ALA A 205 8.78 -13.28 0.51
CA ALA A 205 9.06 -13.01 1.91
C ALA A 205 9.02 -11.51 2.27
N PHE A 206 9.49 -10.65 1.37
CA PHE A 206 9.43 -9.19 1.50
C PHE A 206 7.99 -8.69 1.52
N ILE A 207 7.18 -9.08 0.52
CA ILE A 207 5.76 -8.71 0.43
C ILE A 207 4.98 -9.26 1.63
N GLY A 208 5.29 -10.49 2.06
CA GLY A 208 4.65 -11.17 3.17
C GLY A 208 4.98 -10.63 4.56
N GLY A 209 5.81 -9.59 4.68
CA GLY A 209 6.22 -9.00 5.97
C GLY A 209 5.14 -8.18 6.68
N GLY A 210 3.91 -8.16 6.17
CA GLY A 210 2.79 -7.44 6.78
C GLY A 210 3.05 -5.94 6.89
N ARG A 211 2.75 -5.34 8.05
CA ARG A 211 2.86 -3.88 8.23
C ARG A 211 4.29 -3.33 8.02
N ALA A 212 5.31 -4.14 8.19
CA ALA A 212 6.69 -3.73 7.96
C ALA A 212 7.00 -3.46 6.46
N LEU A 213 6.25 -4.10 5.56
CA LEU A 213 6.35 -3.88 4.11
C LEU A 213 6.29 -2.39 3.75
N GLU A 214 5.34 -1.66 4.34
CA GLU A 214 5.13 -0.23 4.07
C GLU A 214 6.42 0.59 4.16
N ARG A 215 7.12 0.46 5.28
CA ARG A 215 8.32 1.25 5.56
C ARG A 215 9.49 0.87 4.65
N VAL A 216 9.67 -0.42 4.41
CA VAL A 216 10.77 -0.91 3.59
C VAL A 216 10.51 -0.59 2.12
N TRP A 217 9.26 -0.77 1.66
CA TRP A 217 8.85 -0.40 0.30
C TRP A 217 9.07 1.09 0.03
N GLU A 218 8.60 1.95 0.95
CA GLU A 218 8.77 3.41 0.81
C GLU A 218 10.25 3.81 0.74
N ALA A 219 11.12 3.22 1.58
CA ALA A 219 12.55 3.51 1.54
C ALA A 219 13.19 3.12 0.19
N LEU A 220 12.83 1.96 -0.35
CA LEU A 220 13.30 1.50 -1.65
C LEU A 220 12.72 2.33 -2.80
N ASP A 221 11.45 2.74 -2.71
CA ASP A 221 10.77 3.59 -3.70
C ASP A 221 11.42 4.98 -3.75
N GLN A 222 11.67 5.61 -2.60
CA GLN A 222 12.35 6.90 -2.52
C GLN A 222 13.79 6.85 -3.07
N ALA A 223 14.45 5.69 -3.01
CA ALA A 223 15.76 5.48 -3.61
C ALA A 223 15.71 5.13 -5.12
N GLY A 224 14.51 4.96 -5.70
CA GLY A 224 14.32 4.55 -7.10
C GLY A 224 14.55 3.06 -7.36
N VAL A 225 14.69 2.25 -6.31
CA VAL A 225 14.97 0.80 -6.43
C VAL A 225 13.72 0.04 -6.90
N ILE A 226 12.53 0.43 -6.40
CA ILE A 226 11.26 -0.22 -6.79
C ILE A 226 11.01 -0.07 -8.28
N GLU A 227 11.18 1.13 -8.83
CA GLU A 227 10.97 1.39 -10.25
C GLU A 227 12.04 0.72 -11.13
N ASN A 228 13.27 0.57 -10.61
CA ASN A 228 14.30 -0.22 -11.28
C ASN A 228 13.96 -1.71 -11.33
N TRP A 229 13.39 -2.30 -10.27
CA TRP A 229 12.95 -3.69 -10.24
C TRP A 229 11.65 -3.92 -11.04
N PHE A 230 10.75 -2.95 -10.97
CA PHE A 230 9.42 -2.96 -11.60
C PHE A 230 9.17 -1.66 -12.37
N PRO A 231 9.68 -1.51 -13.61
CA PRO A 231 9.49 -0.28 -14.40
C PRO A 231 8.02 0.10 -14.60
N GLU A 232 7.12 -0.89 -14.62
CA GLU A 232 5.68 -0.70 -14.74
C GLU A 232 5.08 0.08 -13.55
N TRP A 233 5.77 0.07 -12.39
CA TRP A 233 5.35 0.78 -11.18
C TRP A 233 5.32 2.30 -11.35
N GLY A 234 6.19 2.84 -12.20
CA GLY A 234 6.26 4.28 -12.47
C GLY A 234 4.94 4.88 -12.96
N ALA A 235 4.12 4.12 -13.70
CA ALA A 235 2.83 4.58 -14.20
C ALA A 235 1.77 4.78 -13.10
N VAL A 236 1.87 4.07 -11.99
CA VAL A 236 0.92 4.10 -10.87
C VAL A 236 1.48 4.80 -9.63
N ARG A 237 2.76 5.11 -9.63
CA ARG A 237 3.45 5.77 -8.51
C ARG A 237 2.84 7.14 -8.25
N SER A 238 2.39 7.34 -7.00
CA SER A 238 1.72 8.58 -6.57
C SER A 238 0.47 8.96 -7.38
N LEU A 239 -0.10 8.03 -8.16
CA LEU A 239 -1.27 8.29 -8.99
C LEU A 239 -2.52 8.48 -8.10
N PRO A 240 -3.21 9.63 -8.18
CA PRO A 240 -4.38 9.90 -7.34
C PRO A 240 -5.56 8.99 -7.71
N GLN A 241 -6.38 8.65 -6.70
CA GLN A 241 -7.65 7.96 -6.90
C GLN A 241 -8.80 8.92 -6.62
N ARG A 242 -9.58 9.28 -7.65
CA ARG A 242 -10.66 10.27 -7.54
C ARG A 242 -11.96 9.74 -6.93
N ASN A 243 -12.00 8.45 -6.63
CA ASN A 243 -13.13 7.86 -5.92
C ASN A 243 -13.00 8.12 -4.41
N ALA A 244 -13.99 8.78 -3.83
CA ALA A 244 -14.02 9.15 -2.40
C ALA A 244 -13.94 7.97 -1.41
N LEU A 245 -14.12 6.73 -1.87
CA LEU A 245 -13.96 5.54 -1.04
C LEU A 245 -12.49 5.16 -0.83
N HIS A 246 -11.60 5.53 -1.74
CA HIS A 246 -10.17 5.25 -1.63
C HIS A 246 -9.46 6.29 -0.75
N ARG A 247 -8.62 5.80 0.15
CA ARG A 247 -7.86 6.64 1.08
C ARG A 247 -6.46 6.97 0.59
N HIS A 248 -5.96 6.24 -0.41
CA HIS A 248 -4.57 6.23 -0.82
C HIS A 248 -4.45 6.41 -2.34
N THR A 249 -3.27 6.83 -2.80
CA THR A 249 -2.86 6.70 -4.20
C THR A 249 -2.87 5.25 -4.65
N VAL A 250 -2.86 5.00 -5.96
CA VAL A 250 -2.94 3.63 -6.52
C VAL A 250 -1.82 2.75 -5.99
N ASP A 251 -0.57 3.21 -6.07
CA ASP A 251 0.60 2.49 -5.59
C ASP A 251 0.54 2.20 -4.10
N ARG A 252 0.14 3.19 -3.29
CA ARG A 252 0.00 2.99 -1.85
C ARG A 252 -1.13 2.02 -1.53
N HIS A 253 -2.25 2.08 -2.23
CA HIS A 253 -3.35 1.13 -2.08
C HIS A 253 -2.89 -0.30 -2.37
N MET A 254 -2.12 -0.52 -3.43
CA MET A 254 -1.56 -1.84 -3.76
C MET A 254 -0.64 -2.38 -2.65
N VAL A 255 0.19 -1.53 -2.06
CA VAL A 255 1.03 -1.92 -0.90
C VAL A 255 0.16 -2.26 0.32
N GLU A 256 -0.86 -1.47 0.62
CA GLU A 256 -1.81 -1.76 1.73
C GLU A 256 -2.58 -3.06 1.48
N THR A 257 -2.99 -3.32 0.24
CA THR A 257 -3.64 -4.58 -0.14
C THR A 257 -2.72 -5.76 0.09
N ALA A 258 -1.43 -5.65 -0.25
CA ALA A 258 -0.44 -6.68 0.03
C ALA A 258 -0.23 -6.90 1.55
N ILE A 259 -0.27 -5.83 2.35
CA ILE A 259 -0.21 -5.91 3.82
C ILE A 259 -1.40 -6.67 4.39
N CYS A 260 -2.62 -6.38 3.91
CA CYS A 260 -3.83 -7.11 4.29
C CYS A 260 -3.78 -8.58 3.83
N ALA A 261 -3.31 -8.83 2.60
CA ALA A 261 -3.14 -10.17 2.06
C ALA A 261 -2.15 -11.03 2.87
N ALA A 262 -1.11 -10.42 3.45
CA ALA A 262 -0.15 -11.14 4.30
C ALA A 262 -0.82 -11.83 5.51
N ALA A 263 -1.89 -11.25 6.06
CA ALA A 263 -2.66 -11.85 7.14
C ALA A 263 -3.49 -13.08 6.68
N LEU A 264 -3.77 -13.19 5.37
CA LEU A 264 -4.60 -14.23 4.77
C LEU A 264 -3.79 -15.39 4.16
N THR A 265 -2.46 -15.34 4.21
CA THR A 265 -1.57 -16.33 3.58
C THR A 265 -1.80 -17.77 4.04
N ARG A 266 -2.32 -17.96 5.27
CA ARG A 266 -2.63 -19.30 5.83
C ARG A 266 -4.00 -19.84 5.38
N THR A 267 -4.81 -19.05 4.70
CA THR A 267 -6.16 -19.42 4.25
C THR A 267 -6.19 -19.93 2.82
N VAL A 268 -5.08 -19.81 2.10
CA VAL A 268 -4.96 -20.18 0.68
C VAL A 268 -3.82 -21.17 0.47
N HIS A 269 -3.92 -21.96 -0.60
CA HIS A 269 -2.92 -22.96 -0.96
C HIS A 269 -1.68 -22.39 -1.67
N ARG A 270 -1.78 -21.17 -2.27
CA ARG A 270 -0.70 -20.47 -2.98
C ARG A 270 -0.54 -19.05 -2.43
N PRO A 271 0.05 -18.91 -1.21
CA PRO A 271 0.26 -17.60 -0.60
C PRO A 271 1.17 -16.67 -1.43
N ASP A 272 2.08 -17.21 -2.19
CA ASP A 272 2.94 -16.48 -3.11
C ASP A 272 2.14 -15.77 -4.23
N LEU A 273 1.17 -16.46 -4.83
CA LEU A 273 0.30 -15.87 -5.85
C LEU A 273 -0.67 -14.85 -5.26
N LEU A 274 -1.18 -15.09 -4.03
CA LEU A 274 -2.00 -14.11 -3.33
C LEU A 274 -1.25 -12.81 -3.10
N LEU A 275 -0.03 -12.88 -2.57
CA LEU A 275 0.79 -11.71 -2.24
C LEU A 275 1.17 -10.90 -3.49
N VAL A 276 1.63 -11.59 -4.54
CA VAL A 276 1.97 -10.94 -5.82
C VAL A 276 0.72 -10.39 -6.52
N GLY A 277 -0.37 -11.14 -6.52
CA GLY A 277 -1.66 -10.67 -7.03
C GLY A 277 -2.15 -9.43 -6.31
N ALA A 278 -2.06 -9.39 -4.97
CA ALA A 278 -2.43 -8.24 -4.16
C ALA A 278 -1.55 -7.02 -4.45
N LEU A 279 -0.24 -7.21 -4.61
CA LEU A 279 0.69 -6.11 -4.90
C LEU A 279 0.45 -5.50 -6.30
N PHE A 280 -0.05 -6.26 -7.27
CA PHE A 280 -0.18 -5.81 -8.66
C PHE A 280 -1.63 -5.77 -9.18
N HIS A 281 -2.66 -5.97 -8.34
CA HIS A 281 -4.05 -6.08 -8.80
C HIS A 281 -4.54 -4.84 -9.56
N ASP A 282 -4.06 -3.68 -9.22
CA ASP A 282 -4.42 -2.37 -9.79
C ASP A 282 -3.34 -1.77 -10.70
N ILE A 283 -2.33 -2.54 -11.13
CA ILE A 283 -1.21 -2.06 -11.96
C ILE A 283 -1.65 -1.51 -13.32
N GLY A 284 -2.85 -1.84 -13.78
CA GLY A 284 -3.43 -1.34 -15.03
C GLY A 284 -4.09 0.04 -14.91
N LYS A 285 -4.17 0.64 -13.72
CA LYS A 285 -4.74 1.99 -13.54
C LYS A 285 -3.85 3.06 -14.19
N GLY A 286 -4.40 4.27 -14.38
CA GLY A 286 -3.71 5.40 -15.01
C GLY A 286 -3.88 5.46 -16.53
N THR A 287 -4.69 4.59 -17.13
CA THR A 287 -5.05 4.62 -18.56
C THR A 287 -6.57 4.79 -18.72
N GLN A 288 -7.01 5.06 -19.97
CA GLN A 288 -8.46 5.11 -20.28
C GLN A 288 -9.06 3.73 -20.52
N GLU A 289 -8.24 2.68 -20.58
CA GLU A 289 -8.67 1.29 -20.76
C GLU A 289 -9.25 0.72 -19.45
N ASP A 290 -9.96 -0.42 -19.58
CA ASP A 290 -10.36 -1.16 -18.38
C ASP A 290 -9.10 -1.63 -17.63
N HIS A 291 -8.94 -1.16 -16.41
CA HIS A 291 -7.74 -1.39 -15.61
C HIS A 291 -7.52 -2.85 -15.25
N SER A 292 -8.60 -3.65 -15.17
CA SER A 292 -8.51 -5.09 -14.86
C SER A 292 -7.96 -5.86 -16.06
N GLU A 293 -8.44 -5.55 -17.27
CA GLU A 293 -7.90 -6.14 -18.50
C GLU A 293 -6.47 -5.69 -18.77
N ARG A 294 -6.21 -4.38 -18.65
CA ARG A 294 -4.86 -3.84 -18.80
C ARG A 294 -3.89 -4.39 -17.75
N GLY A 295 -4.32 -4.53 -16.51
CA GLY A 295 -3.53 -5.15 -15.44
C GLY A 295 -3.20 -6.62 -15.73
N ALA A 296 -4.17 -7.38 -16.27
CA ALA A 296 -3.95 -8.77 -16.68
C ALA A 296 -2.96 -8.91 -17.85
N GLU A 297 -2.84 -7.90 -18.71
CA GLU A 297 -1.79 -7.86 -19.74
C GLU A 297 -0.42 -7.53 -19.13
N LEU A 298 -0.35 -6.53 -18.23
CA LEU A 298 0.90 -6.06 -17.64
C LEU A 298 1.52 -7.09 -16.67
N ILE A 299 0.71 -7.88 -15.96
CA ILE A 299 1.25 -8.87 -15.02
C ILE A 299 1.98 -10.01 -15.73
N GLU A 300 1.67 -10.31 -17.00
CA GLU A 300 2.32 -11.38 -17.73
C GLU A 300 3.83 -11.16 -17.90
N PRO A 301 4.33 -10.04 -18.46
CA PRO A 301 5.77 -9.78 -18.53
C PRO A 301 6.41 -9.63 -17.16
N ILE A 302 5.72 -9.05 -16.16
CA ILE A 302 6.20 -8.94 -14.78
C ILE A 302 6.42 -10.34 -14.19
N ALA A 303 5.43 -11.22 -14.24
CA ALA A 303 5.50 -12.56 -13.67
C ALA A 303 6.51 -13.46 -14.41
N LYS A 304 6.65 -13.32 -15.75
CA LYS A 304 7.72 -13.96 -16.51
C LYS A 304 9.11 -13.51 -16.04
N ARG A 305 9.30 -12.20 -15.83
CA ARG A 305 10.54 -11.63 -15.32
C ARG A 305 10.87 -12.15 -13.92
N ILE A 306 9.88 -12.24 -13.02
CA ILE A 306 10.04 -12.82 -11.68
C ILE A 306 10.34 -14.32 -11.73
N GLY A 307 10.02 -15.02 -12.81
CA GLY A 307 10.29 -16.45 -13.00
C GLY A 307 9.17 -17.37 -12.50
N PHE A 308 7.92 -16.94 -12.57
CA PHE A 308 6.75 -17.79 -12.35
C PHE A 308 6.52 -18.76 -13.54
N SER A 309 5.87 -19.90 -13.27
CA SER A 309 5.48 -20.86 -14.31
C SER A 309 4.34 -20.31 -15.18
N ILE A 310 4.09 -20.95 -16.32
CA ILE A 310 2.98 -20.56 -17.22
C ILE A 310 1.64 -20.65 -16.49
N GLU A 311 1.45 -21.69 -15.67
CA GLU A 311 0.24 -21.92 -14.88
C GLU A 311 0.07 -20.83 -13.80
N ASP A 312 1.14 -20.47 -13.13
CA ASP A 312 1.14 -19.39 -12.13
C ASP A 312 0.82 -18.03 -12.78
N ILE A 313 1.37 -17.76 -13.94
CA ILE A 313 1.09 -16.55 -14.72
C ILE A 313 -0.39 -16.51 -15.12
N ALA A 314 -0.96 -17.63 -15.56
CA ALA A 314 -2.39 -17.72 -15.90
C ALA A 314 -3.26 -17.42 -14.65
N THR A 315 -2.90 -17.95 -13.50
CA THR A 315 -3.58 -17.68 -12.22
C THR A 315 -3.46 -16.20 -11.81
N LEU A 316 -2.28 -15.58 -11.92
CA LEU A 316 -2.11 -14.15 -11.64
C LEU A 316 -2.94 -13.27 -12.57
N LYS A 317 -2.95 -13.58 -13.88
CA LYS A 317 -3.82 -12.89 -14.86
C LYS A 317 -5.29 -13.00 -14.51
N PHE A 318 -5.73 -14.19 -14.11
CA PHE A 318 -7.10 -14.43 -13.65
C PHE A 318 -7.42 -13.59 -12.40
N LEU A 319 -6.56 -13.58 -11.39
CA LEU A 319 -6.78 -12.81 -10.17
C LEU A 319 -6.93 -11.31 -10.44
N ILE A 320 -6.04 -10.75 -11.25
CA ILE A 320 -6.06 -9.32 -11.59
C ILE A 320 -7.28 -8.97 -12.45
N ARG A 321 -7.60 -9.78 -13.48
CA ARG A 321 -8.78 -9.57 -14.32
C ARG A 321 -10.07 -9.58 -13.55
N HIS A 322 -10.19 -10.45 -12.56
CA HIS A 322 -11.44 -10.70 -11.85
C HIS A 322 -11.46 -10.19 -10.40
N HIS A 323 -10.48 -9.33 -9.99
CA HIS A 323 -10.39 -8.89 -8.59
C HIS A 323 -11.67 -8.19 -8.09
N LEU A 324 -12.44 -7.54 -8.95
CA LEU A 324 -13.72 -6.90 -8.62
C LEU A 324 -14.93 -7.84 -8.67
N LEU A 325 -14.81 -9.06 -9.23
CA LEU A 325 -15.94 -9.95 -9.52
C LEU A 325 -16.78 -10.25 -8.29
N LEU A 326 -16.18 -10.75 -7.22
CA LEU A 326 -16.92 -11.17 -6.04
C LEU A 326 -17.60 -10.00 -5.33
N ALA A 327 -16.89 -8.88 -5.16
CA ALA A 327 -17.42 -7.70 -4.51
C ALA A 327 -18.58 -7.06 -5.30
N SER A 328 -18.45 -6.96 -6.61
CA SER A 328 -19.48 -6.39 -7.48
C SER A 328 -20.71 -7.29 -7.60
N THR A 329 -20.51 -8.62 -7.74
CA THR A 329 -21.60 -9.59 -7.82
C THR A 329 -22.39 -9.62 -6.51
N ALA A 330 -21.70 -9.73 -5.37
CA ALA A 330 -22.34 -9.81 -4.06
C ALA A 330 -23.18 -8.58 -3.71
N THR A 331 -22.82 -7.40 -4.20
CA THR A 331 -23.51 -6.14 -3.85
C THR A 331 -24.56 -5.70 -4.85
N ARG A 332 -24.56 -6.25 -6.07
CA ARG A 332 -25.44 -5.79 -7.16
C ARG A 332 -26.43 -6.84 -7.63
N ARG A 333 -26.33 -8.08 -7.16
CA ARG A 333 -27.21 -9.18 -7.59
C ARG A 333 -27.86 -9.87 -6.38
N ASP A 334 -29.02 -10.46 -6.62
CA ASP A 334 -29.66 -11.33 -5.64
C ASP A 334 -28.90 -12.65 -5.52
N LEU A 335 -28.44 -12.97 -4.31
CA LEU A 335 -27.69 -14.19 -4.04
C LEU A 335 -28.59 -15.44 -3.99
N ASP A 336 -29.91 -15.28 -3.87
CA ASP A 336 -30.87 -16.38 -3.92
C ASP A 336 -31.23 -16.77 -5.36
N ASP A 337 -30.88 -15.91 -6.35
CA ASP A 337 -30.99 -16.25 -7.76
C ASP A 337 -29.89 -17.22 -8.20
N PRO A 338 -30.22 -18.44 -8.66
CA PRO A 338 -29.23 -19.41 -9.17
C PRO A 338 -28.35 -18.84 -10.31
N ALA A 339 -28.87 -17.91 -11.11
CA ALA A 339 -28.11 -17.27 -12.19
C ALA A 339 -26.93 -16.43 -11.66
N THR A 340 -27.03 -15.91 -10.43
CA THR A 340 -25.93 -15.19 -9.78
C THR A 340 -24.76 -16.13 -9.45
N ILE A 341 -25.04 -17.32 -8.95
CA ILE A 341 -24.02 -18.33 -8.66
C ILE A 341 -23.44 -18.87 -9.96
N GLN A 342 -24.27 -19.10 -10.98
CA GLN A 342 -23.83 -19.59 -12.28
C GLN A 342 -22.87 -18.60 -12.96
N LEU A 343 -23.12 -17.29 -12.87
CA LEU A 343 -22.17 -16.28 -13.37
C LEU A 343 -20.76 -16.44 -12.80
N VAL A 344 -20.65 -16.70 -11.49
CA VAL A 344 -19.34 -16.90 -10.86
C VAL A 344 -18.73 -18.25 -11.28
N LEU A 345 -19.54 -19.31 -11.40
CA LEU A 345 -19.08 -20.62 -11.85
C LEU A 345 -18.53 -20.59 -13.30
N ASP A 346 -19.14 -19.78 -14.16
CA ASP A 346 -18.71 -19.67 -15.58
C ASP A 346 -17.35 -18.97 -15.70
N LEU A 347 -16.97 -18.13 -14.72
CA LEU A 347 -15.74 -17.34 -14.76
C LEU A 347 -14.62 -17.94 -13.91
N VAL A 348 -14.95 -18.61 -12.79
CA VAL A 348 -13.96 -19.12 -11.83
C VAL A 348 -13.69 -20.60 -12.08
N PRO A 349 -12.46 -20.98 -12.51
CA PRO A 349 -12.18 -22.34 -13.01
C PRO A 349 -12.34 -23.44 -11.97
N ASP A 350 -11.94 -23.20 -10.73
CA ASP A 350 -11.91 -24.20 -9.66
C ASP A 350 -11.89 -23.58 -8.25
N LEU A 351 -11.91 -24.46 -7.24
CA LEU A 351 -11.90 -24.04 -5.83
C LEU A 351 -10.65 -23.27 -5.42
N GLN A 352 -9.51 -23.56 -6.03
CA GLN A 352 -8.25 -22.92 -5.69
C GLN A 352 -8.24 -21.46 -6.18
N HIS A 353 -8.74 -21.22 -7.39
CA HIS A 353 -8.94 -19.88 -7.92
C HIS A 353 -9.97 -19.10 -7.12
N LEU A 354 -11.07 -19.74 -6.71
CA LEU A 354 -12.08 -19.12 -5.85
C LEU A 354 -11.51 -18.70 -4.49
N GLU A 355 -10.69 -19.53 -3.85
CA GLU A 355 -10.06 -19.24 -2.57
C GLU A 355 -9.07 -18.07 -2.67
N LEU A 356 -8.24 -18.04 -3.71
CA LEU A 356 -7.32 -16.93 -3.97
C LEU A 356 -8.06 -15.63 -4.25
N LEU A 357 -9.08 -15.69 -5.13
CA LEU A 357 -9.88 -14.51 -5.48
C LEU A 357 -10.64 -13.96 -4.27
N HIS A 358 -11.18 -14.83 -3.42
CA HIS A 358 -11.84 -14.44 -2.18
C HIS A 358 -10.88 -13.74 -1.23
N ALA A 359 -9.69 -14.31 -0.99
CA ALA A 359 -8.66 -13.69 -0.14
C ALA A 359 -8.20 -12.34 -0.70
N LEU A 360 -8.02 -12.23 -2.02
CA LEU A 360 -7.70 -10.96 -2.66
C LEU A 360 -8.81 -9.93 -2.49
N THR A 361 -10.09 -10.33 -2.67
CA THR A 361 -11.24 -9.44 -2.48
C THR A 361 -11.35 -8.90 -1.04
N ILE A 362 -11.05 -9.73 -0.04
CA ILE A 362 -11.00 -9.29 1.36
C ILE A 362 -9.86 -8.28 1.56
N ALA A 363 -8.66 -8.63 1.09
CA ALA A 363 -7.47 -7.79 1.27
C ALA A 363 -7.63 -6.40 0.61
N ASP A 364 -8.14 -6.35 -0.62
CA ASP A 364 -8.44 -5.12 -1.36
C ASP A 364 -9.51 -4.28 -0.64
N GLY A 365 -10.60 -4.93 -0.20
CA GLY A 365 -11.67 -4.26 0.53
C GLY A 365 -11.17 -3.63 1.85
N GLU A 366 -10.38 -4.36 2.64
CA GLU A 366 -9.80 -3.88 3.90
C GLU A 366 -8.82 -2.71 3.65
N ALA A 367 -8.00 -2.80 2.62
CA ALA A 367 -7.05 -1.76 2.23
C ALA A 367 -7.74 -0.48 1.75
N THR A 368 -8.89 -0.59 1.09
CA THR A 368 -9.71 0.56 0.67
C THR A 368 -10.30 1.28 1.88
N GLY A 369 -10.67 0.56 2.94
CA GLY A 369 -11.09 1.09 4.22
C GLY A 369 -12.55 0.80 4.59
N LYS A 370 -12.94 1.14 5.83
CA LYS A 370 -14.24 0.78 6.42
C LYS A 370 -15.47 1.29 5.64
N ALA A 371 -15.37 2.40 4.92
CA ALA A 371 -16.45 2.91 4.09
C ALA A 371 -16.71 2.02 2.86
N ALA A 372 -15.66 1.41 2.31
CA ALA A 372 -15.73 0.52 1.16
C ALA A 372 -15.94 -0.95 1.55
N TRP A 373 -15.47 -1.37 2.73
CA TRP A 373 -15.53 -2.74 3.26
C TRP A 373 -16.20 -2.76 4.63
N SER A 374 -17.55 -2.73 4.61
CA SER A 374 -18.38 -2.86 5.81
C SER A 374 -18.60 -4.34 6.16
N ASP A 375 -18.98 -4.63 7.42
CA ASP A 375 -19.35 -5.98 7.86
C ASP A 375 -20.49 -6.58 7.03
N TRP A 376 -21.41 -5.73 6.56
CA TRP A 376 -22.49 -6.14 5.68
C TRP A 376 -21.95 -6.64 4.33
N LYS A 377 -21.05 -5.88 3.69
CA LYS A 377 -20.44 -6.28 2.41
C LYS A 377 -19.59 -7.54 2.56
N ALA A 378 -18.82 -7.65 3.65
CA ALA A 378 -18.05 -8.84 3.97
C ALA A 378 -18.94 -10.09 4.08
N ARG A 379 -20.09 -9.97 4.77
CA ARG A 379 -21.08 -11.07 4.87
C ARG A 379 -21.64 -11.47 3.50
N LEU A 380 -22.00 -10.52 2.64
CA LEU A 380 -22.50 -10.83 1.29
C LEU A 380 -21.46 -11.58 0.45
N VAL A 381 -20.21 -11.11 0.46
CA VAL A 381 -19.11 -11.78 -0.28
C VAL A 381 -18.87 -13.19 0.27
N ASN A 382 -18.84 -13.35 1.59
CA ASN A 382 -18.69 -14.66 2.21
C ASN A 382 -19.84 -15.63 1.85
N ASP A 383 -21.09 -15.14 1.82
CA ASP A 383 -22.24 -15.96 1.43
C ASP A 383 -22.17 -16.35 -0.05
N LEU A 384 -21.85 -15.42 -0.94
CA LEU A 384 -21.61 -15.69 -2.36
C LEU A 384 -20.57 -16.80 -2.54
N VAL A 385 -19.40 -16.66 -1.88
CA VAL A 385 -18.30 -17.63 -1.97
C VAL A 385 -18.72 -18.99 -1.41
N ARG A 386 -19.42 -19.03 -0.27
CA ARG A 386 -19.93 -20.28 0.33
C ARG A 386 -20.86 -21.01 -0.64
N ARG A 387 -21.82 -20.31 -1.25
CA ARG A 387 -22.77 -20.88 -2.23
C ARG A 387 -22.04 -21.38 -3.48
N THR A 388 -21.14 -20.57 -4.04
CA THR A 388 -20.32 -20.97 -5.20
C THR A 388 -19.47 -22.21 -4.90
N LYS A 389 -18.81 -22.24 -3.73
CA LYS A 389 -18.01 -23.39 -3.27
C LYS A 389 -18.83 -24.68 -3.14
N SER A 390 -20.06 -24.58 -2.64
CA SER A 390 -20.97 -25.72 -2.54
C SER A 390 -21.46 -26.18 -3.91
N ALA A 391 -21.78 -25.26 -4.81
CA ALA A 391 -22.16 -25.58 -6.18
C ALA A 391 -21.03 -26.28 -6.94
N MET A 392 -19.77 -25.82 -6.80
CA MET A 392 -18.59 -26.49 -7.36
C MET A 392 -18.39 -27.91 -6.84
N LYS A 393 -18.82 -28.19 -5.59
CA LYS A 393 -18.74 -29.52 -4.98
C LYS A 393 -19.95 -30.40 -5.27
N GLY A 394 -20.95 -29.90 -6.00
CA GLY A 394 -22.21 -30.61 -6.25
C GLY A 394 -23.08 -30.79 -5.01
N THR A 395 -22.87 -29.98 -3.96
CA THR A 395 -23.66 -30.04 -2.72
C THR A 395 -24.72 -28.93 -2.75
N LEU A 396 -25.97 -29.26 -2.45
CA LEU A 396 -27.05 -28.29 -2.28
C LEU A 396 -26.76 -27.39 -1.07
N VAL A 397 -26.76 -26.09 -1.28
CA VAL A 397 -26.68 -25.11 -0.18
C VAL A 397 -28.09 -24.85 0.31
N ALA A 398 -28.41 -25.24 1.54
CA ALA A 398 -29.57 -24.70 2.21
C ALA A 398 -29.39 -23.19 2.41
N PRO A 399 -30.42 -22.37 2.14
CA PRO A 399 -30.34 -20.95 2.44
C PRO A 399 -30.02 -20.75 3.92
N GLU A 400 -29.11 -19.80 4.20
CA GLU A 400 -28.80 -19.44 5.59
C GLU A 400 -30.05 -18.80 6.20
N MET A 401 -30.71 -19.51 7.11
CA MET A 401 -31.86 -18.96 7.82
C MET A 401 -31.38 -17.84 8.74
N GLN A 402 -31.57 -16.59 8.32
CA GLN A 402 -31.35 -15.47 9.21
C GLN A 402 -32.40 -15.52 10.34
N LEU A 403 -31.93 -15.64 11.57
CA LEU A 403 -32.80 -15.50 12.73
C LEU A 403 -33.40 -14.09 12.71
N THR A 404 -34.71 -14.01 12.86
CA THR A 404 -35.39 -12.72 13.05
C THR A 404 -34.95 -12.07 14.36
N GLU A 405 -35.07 -10.76 14.48
CA GLU A 405 -34.73 -10.06 15.73
C GLU A 405 -35.43 -10.67 16.95
N ALA A 406 -36.69 -11.08 16.78
CA ALA A 406 -37.46 -11.77 17.83
C ALA A 406 -36.85 -13.15 18.20
N GLN A 407 -36.28 -13.88 17.25
CA GLN A 407 -35.59 -15.15 17.50
C GLN A 407 -34.23 -14.95 18.18
N ILE A 408 -33.52 -13.88 17.82
CA ILE A 408 -32.24 -13.49 18.48
C ILE A 408 -32.52 -13.09 19.93
N GLU A 409 -33.58 -12.34 20.18
CA GLU A 409 -33.98 -11.92 21.53
C GLU A 409 -34.42 -13.11 22.39
N LEU A 410 -35.18 -14.06 21.84
CA LEU A 410 -35.57 -15.29 22.50
C LEU A 410 -34.37 -16.22 22.77
N ALA A 411 -33.40 -16.32 21.85
CA ALA A 411 -32.18 -17.07 22.05
C ALA A 411 -31.29 -16.44 23.16
N SER A 412 -31.19 -15.11 23.19
CA SER A 412 -30.43 -14.38 24.24
C SER A 412 -31.01 -14.58 25.64
N GLN A 413 -32.32 -14.90 25.76
CA GLN A 413 -33.01 -15.21 26.99
C GLN A 413 -32.93 -16.69 27.40
N ASN A 414 -32.12 -17.53 26.72
CA ASN A 414 -32.02 -18.98 26.89
C ASN A 414 -33.40 -19.74 26.80
N ARG A 415 -34.37 -19.19 26.07
CA ARG A 415 -35.74 -19.70 25.98
C ARG A 415 -36.06 -20.44 24.70
N LEU A 416 -35.08 -20.55 23.78
CA LEU A 416 -35.29 -21.29 22.53
C LEU A 416 -34.04 -22.13 22.16
N SER A 417 -34.24 -23.42 21.95
CA SER A 417 -33.33 -24.26 21.18
C SER A 417 -33.90 -24.35 19.76
N VAL A 418 -33.20 -23.79 18.76
CA VAL A 418 -33.59 -23.95 17.35
C VAL A 418 -32.83 -25.15 16.81
N THR A 419 -33.54 -26.23 16.52
CA THR A 419 -33.01 -27.35 15.74
C THR A 419 -33.23 -27.02 14.28
N LEU A 420 -32.16 -26.73 13.55
CA LEU A 420 -32.18 -26.63 12.10
C LEU A 420 -32.23 -28.03 11.51
N SER A 421 -33.35 -28.41 10.91
CA SER A 421 -33.52 -29.65 10.14
C SER A 421 -33.12 -29.38 8.68
#